data_f8d6b16634da987cd1e8da5fb57bbe1e
#
_entry.id   f8d6b16634da987cd1e8da5fb57bbe1e
#
_cell.length_a   1.000
_cell.length_b   1.000
_cell.length_c   1.000
_cell.angle_alpha   90.00
_cell.angle_beta   90.00
_cell.angle_gamma   90.00
#
_symmetry.space_group_name_H-M   'P 1'
#
loop_
_entity.id
_entity.type
_entity.pdbx_description
1 polymer ?
#
loop_
_entity_poly.entity_id
_entity_poly.type
_entity_poly.pdbx_seq_one_letter_code
_entity_poly.pdbx_strand_id
1 'polypeptide(L)'
;MEALGGYPTKPSASRAGLIKVLLSVAVCMGSLYLLQSKLSKSQKAKDFYSYEVKDARGRTASLEFSFKWFNIICEVSLVVNVASGRELTEQNYRALQELHRERGTSHFNVLAFPCSQYGDTESGTSREIEAFDKSYYGVTLPIFSKIKIMGSEAEPAFRFITDSIQRIPKWTFWKFLVSPEGQVVRFWKPEEPIDDIRKEATALVRNIILKKRQEL
;
A
#
# COMPACT_ATOMS: atom_id res chain seq x y z
N MET A 1 39.42 78.27 -28.48
CA MET A 1 38.15 77.68 -28.95
C MET A 1 38.17 76.25 -28.55
N GLU A 2 37.56 75.93 -27.40
CA GLU A 2 37.46 74.56 -26.86
C GLU A 2 36.12 74.00 -27.24
N ALA A 3 36.12 72.83 -27.83
CA ALA A 3 34.93 72.05 -28.18
C ALA A 3 34.52 71.18 -26.97
N LEU A 4 33.36 71.49 -26.37
CA LEU A 4 32.74 70.68 -25.30
C LEU A 4 32.26 69.36 -25.86
N GLY A 5 32.88 68.28 -25.38
CA GLY A 5 32.47 66.94 -25.69
C GLY A 5 31.13 66.55 -25.00
N GLY A 6 30.13 66.22 -25.80
CA GLY A 6 28.88 65.77 -25.32
C GLY A 6 28.97 64.34 -24.75
N TYR A 7 28.47 64.10 -23.51
CA TYR A 7 28.35 62.81 -22.91
C TYR A 7 27.23 61.98 -23.58
N PRO A 8 27.43 60.72 -23.83
CA PRO A 8 26.36 59.86 -24.38
C PRO A 8 25.28 59.64 -23.36
N THR A 9 24.04 60.00 -23.66
CA THR A 9 22.84 59.72 -22.85
C THR A 9 22.52 58.25 -22.97
N LYS A 10 22.35 57.57 -21.80
CA LYS A 10 21.88 56.20 -21.74
C LYS A 10 20.49 56.08 -22.38
N PRO A 11 20.24 55.06 -23.22
CA PRO A 11 18.90 54.85 -23.78
C PRO A 11 17.90 54.54 -22.67
N SER A 12 16.82 55.32 -22.59
CA SER A 12 15.70 55.05 -21.68
C SER A 12 14.98 53.77 -22.15
N ALA A 13 14.88 52.76 -21.29
CA ALA A 13 14.14 51.55 -21.60
C ALA A 13 12.69 51.91 -21.94
N SER A 14 12.25 51.61 -23.14
CA SER A 14 10.89 51.89 -23.60
C SER A 14 9.90 51.11 -22.72
N ARG A 15 8.82 51.78 -22.31
CA ARG A 15 7.72 51.16 -21.51
C ARG A 15 7.22 49.85 -22.13
N ALA A 16 7.22 49.74 -23.47
CA ALA A 16 6.86 48.52 -24.19
C ALA A 16 7.86 47.36 -23.98
N GLY A 17 9.18 47.66 -23.82
CA GLY A 17 10.19 46.64 -23.45
C GLY A 17 10.01 46.09 -22.06
N LEU A 18 9.72 46.97 -21.10
CA LEU A 18 9.46 46.54 -19.71
C LEU A 18 8.22 45.65 -19.58
N ILE A 19 7.14 45.95 -20.28
CA ILE A 19 5.91 45.16 -20.30
C ILE A 19 6.17 43.75 -20.89
N LYS A 20 6.95 43.66 -21.97
CA LYS A 20 7.34 42.35 -22.58
C LYS A 20 8.15 41.50 -21.61
N VAL A 21 9.09 42.07 -20.89
CA VAL A 21 9.91 41.36 -19.88
C VAL A 21 9.03 40.89 -18.72
N LEU A 22 8.12 41.72 -18.21
CA LEU A 22 7.21 41.34 -17.14
C LEU A 22 6.27 40.22 -17.56
N LEU A 23 5.73 40.25 -18.78
CA LEU A 23 4.90 39.17 -19.32
C LEU A 23 5.67 37.84 -19.46
N SER A 24 6.91 37.92 -19.96
CA SER A 24 7.78 36.74 -20.05
C SER A 24 8.08 36.12 -18.71
N VAL A 25 8.40 36.93 -17.70
CA VAL A 25 8.62 36.46 -16.32
C VAL A 25 7.36 35.81 -15.73
N ALA A 26 6.18 36.42 -15.94
CA ALA A 26 4.92 35.88 -15.46
C ALA A 26 4.58 34.50 -16.08
N VAL A 27 4.84 34.36 -17.41
CA VAL A 27 4.66 33.05 -18.09
C VAL A 27 5.65 32.02 -17.60
N CYS A 28 6.92 32.37 -17.39
CA CYS A 28 7.91 31.47 -16.80
C CYS A 28 7.55 31.03 -15.37
N MET A 29 7.12 31.96 -14.52
CA MET A 29 6.67 31.65 -13.15
C MET A 29 5.42 30.78 -13.14
N GLY A 30 4.47 31.04 -14.04
CA GLY A 30 3.26 30.21 -14.21
C GLY A 30 3.58 28.78 -14.66
N SER A 31 4.51 28.64 -15.63
CA SER A 31 4.94 27.31 -16.08
C SER A 31 5.72 26.54 -15.00
N LEU A 32 6.60 27.21 -14.25
CA LEU A 32 7.29 26.61 -13.09
C LEU A 32 6.30 26.17 -12.01
N TYR A 33 5.30 26.98 -11.70
CA TYR A 33 4.27 26.65 -10.73
C TYR A 33 3.45 25.43 -11.17
N LEU A 34 3.05 25.36 -12.44
CA LEU A 34 2.36 24.20 -13.02
C LEU A 34 3.24 22.94 -13.02
N LEU A 35 4.55 23.08 -13.29
CA LEU A 35 5.49 21.97 -13.18
C LEU A 35 5.65 21.48 -11.74
N GLN A 36 5.81 22.40 -10.79
CA GLN A 36 5.88 22.06 -9.36
C GLN A 36 4.58 21.42 -8.85
N SER A 37 3.42 21.91 -9.29
CA SER A 37 2.14 21.31 -8.89
C SER A 37 1.94 19.90 -9.47
N LYS A 38 2.44 19.62 -10.68
CA LYS A 38 2.45 18.28 -11.26
C LYS A 38 3.44 17.34 -10.56
N LEU A 39 4.64 17.82 -10.24
CA LEU A 39 5.63 17.07 -9.47
C LEU A 39 5.18 16.80 -8.04
N SER A 40 4.54 17.74 -7.38
CA SER A 40 3.97 17.56 -6.04
C SER A 40 2.82 16.57 -6.02
N LYS A 41 1.97 16.50 -7.05
CA LYS A 41 0.94 15.47 -7.21
C LYS A 41 1.52 14.08 -7.51
N SER A 42 2.75 13.99 -8.04
CA SER A 42 3.42 12.72 -8.38
C SER A 42 4.12 12.05 -7.20
N GLN A 43 4.28 12.72 -6.08
CA GLN A 43 4.95 12.19 -4.87
C GLN A 43 4.00 11.98 -3.70
N LYS A 44 2.78 11.45 -3.94
CA LYS A 44 2.09 10.77 -2.85
C LYS A 44 2.98 9.58 -2.47
N ALA A 45 3.50 9.57 -1.25
CA ALA A 45 4.28 8.42 -0.75
C ALA A 45 3.47 7.16 -1.04
N LYS A 46 4.07 6.20 -1.74
CA LYS A 46 3.39 4.93 -2.01
C LYS A 46 3.06 4.28 -0.68
N ASP A 47 1.81 3.92 -0.50
CA ASP A 47 1.32 3.15 0.62
C ASP A 47 0.86 1.78 0.13
N PHE A 48 0.62 0.84 1.03
CA PHE A 48 0.21 -0.52 0.68
C PHE A 48 -1.07 -0.55 -0.16
N TYR A 49 -2.02 0.32 0.11
CA TYR A 49 -3.31 0.34 -0.58
C TYR A 49 -3.24 0.94 -1.99
N SER A 50 -2.16 1.63 -2.32
CA SER A 50 -1.93 2.18 -3.67
C SER A 50 -1.56 1.12 -4.71
N TYR A 51 -1.36 -0.14 -4.30
CA TYR A 51 -1.03 -1.24 -5.19
C TYR A 51 -2.28 -2.00 -5.67
N GLU A 52 -2.14 -2.58 -6.85
CA GLU A 52 -3.09 -3.53 -7.41
C GLU A 52 -2.54 -4.94 -7.28
N VAL A 53 -3.40 -5.90 -6.96
CA VAL A 53 -3.08 -7.32 -6.86
C VAL A 53 -4.09 -8.14 -7.67
N LYS A 54 -3.83 -9.41 -7.90
CA LYS A 54 -4.78 -10.30 -8.57
C LYS A 54 -5.56 -11.11 -7.55
N ASP A 55 -6.88 -11.22 -7.73
CA ASP A 55 -7.68 -12.20 -7.00
C ASP A 55 -7.35 -13.64 -7.45
N ALA A 56 -7.87 -14.65 -6.76
CA ALA A 56 -7.62 -16.06 -7.10
C ALA A 56 -8.10 -16.44 -8.52
N ARG A 57 -8.97 -15.62 -9.13
CA ARG A 57 -9.45 -15.79 -10.52
C ARG A 57 -8.61 -15.04 -11.53
N GLY A 58 -7.53 -14.39 -11.12
CA GLY A 58 -6.62 -13.62 -11.98
C GLY A 58 -7.13 -12.22 -12.35
N ARG A 59 -8.24 -11.75 -11.77
CA ARG A 59 -8.76 -10.40 -12.02
C ARG A 59 -7.98 -9.40 -11.18
N THR A 60 -7.62 -8.26 -11.77
CA THR A 60 -6.98 -7.18 -11.06
C THR A 60 -7.93 -6.59 -10.03
N ALA A 61 -7.46 -6.48 -8.81
CA ALA A 61 -8.17 -5.91 -7.67
C ALA A 61 -7.28 -4.82 -7.05
N SER A 62 -7.78 -3.59 -6.99
CA SER A 62 -7.12 -2.52 -6.24
C SER A 62 -7.26 -2.79 -4.76
N LEU A 63 -6.17 -2.73 -4.01
CA LEU A 63 -6.22 -2.87 -2.55
C LEU A 63 -7.02 -1.74 -1.90
N GLU A 64 -7.06 -0.54 -2.51
CA GLU A 64 -7.92 0.57 -2.07
C GLU A 64 -9.40 0.28 -2.30
N PHE A 65 -9.76 -0.36 -3.44
CA PHE A 65 -11.14 -0.62 -3.84
C PHE A 65 -11.63 -2.03 -3.53
N SER A 66 -10.75 -3.01 -3.30
CA SER A 66 -11.12 -4.40 -2.99
C SER A 66 -12.04 -4.49 -1.77
N PHE A 67 -11.91 -3.54 -0.87
CA PHE A 67 -12.76 -3.44 0.31
C PHE A 67 -14.16 -2.90 0.01
N LYS A 68 -14.34 -2.06 -1.03
CA LYS A 68 -15.68 -1.58 -1.47
C LYS A 68 -16.49 -2.69 -2.15
N TRP A 69 -15.83 -3.61 -2.87
CA TRP A 69 -16.51 -4.72 -3.55
C TRP A 69 -17.06 -5.77 -2.59
N PHE A 70 -16.41 -5.96 -1.44
CA PHE A 70 -16.89 -6.83 -0.38
C PHE A 70 -17.78 -6.11 0.64
N ASN A 71 -18.19 -4.87 0.37
CA ASN A 71 -18.93 -4.01 1.31
C ASN A 71 -18.20 -3.80 2.66
N ILE A 72 -16.87 -3.93 2.66
CA ILE A 72 -16.03 -3.82 3.85
C ILE A 72 -15.27 -2.49 3.74
N ILE A 73 -15.59 -1.55 4.61
CA ILE A 73 -14.76 -0.36 4.85
C ILE A 73 -13.62 -0.83 5.75
N CYS A 74 -12.60 -1.45 5.16
CA CYS A 74 -11.47 -1.91 5.95
C CYS A 74 -10.43 -0.80 6.07
N GLU A 75 -10.04 -0.51 7.30
CA GLU A 75 -9.06 0.52 7.62
C GLU A 75 -7.76 -0.08 8.15
N VAL A 76 -7.80 -1.31 8.67
CA VAL A 76 -6.63 -2.06 9.16
C VAL A 76 -6.58 -3.41 8.46
N SER A 77 -5.46 -3.76 7.89
CA SER A 77 -5.26 -5.04 7.21
C SER A 77 -4.17 -5.87 7.87
N LEU A 78 -4.45 -7.16 8.07
CA LEU A 78 -3.44 -8.15 8.40
C LEU A 78 -3.09 -8.92 7.12
N VAL A 79 -1.94 -8.62 6.54
CA VAL A 79 -1.44 -9.27 5.33
C VAL A 79 -0.62 -10.47 5.72
N VAL A 80 -0.89 -11.63 5.09
CA VAL A 80 -0.24 -12.89 5.46
C VAL A 80 0.20 -13.63 4.19
N ASN A 81 1.46 -14.07 4.15
CA ASN A 81 1.92 -15.01 3.14
C ASN A 81 1.59 -16.43 3.59
N VAL A 82 0.66 -17.07 2.91
CA VAL A 82 0.16 -18.40 3.30
C VAL A 82 0.71 -19.50 2.42
N ALA A 83 0.61 -20.74 2.89
CA ALA A 83 0.84 -21.95 2.10
C ALA A 83 -0.01 -23.10 2.64
N SER A 84 -0.50 -23.95 1.73
CA SER A 84 -1.23 -25.16 2.04
C SER A 84 -0.26 -26.32 2.33
N GLY A 85 -0.69 -27.32 3.12
CA GLY A 85 0.05 -28.58 3.28
C GLY A 85 1.34 -28.53 4.11
N ARG A 86 1.50 -27.55 5.00
CA ARG A 86 2.62 -27.45 5.93
C ARG A 86 2.20 -27.76 7.37
N GLU A 87 3.18 -28.10 8.22
CA GLU A 87 2.98 -28.50 9.61
C GLU A 87 2.16 -27.45 10.43
N LEU A 88 2.39 -26.17 10.20
CA LEU A 88 1.70 -25.08 10.90
C LEU A 88 0.50 -24.52 10.13
N THR A 89 0.14 -25.07 8.98
CA THR A 89 -0.91 -24.51 8.09
C THR A 89 -2.26 -24.49 8.77
N GLU A 90 -2.71 -25.62 9.28
CA GLU A 90 -4.04 -25.73 9.91
C GLU A 90 -4.16 -24.84 11.15
N GLN A 91 -3.16 -24.84 12.01
CA GLN A 91 -3.13 -24.00 13.21
C GLN A 91 -3.18 -22.51 12.85
N ASN A 92 -2.39 -22.07 11.89
CA ASN A 92 -2.38 -20.67 11.46
C ASN A 92 -3.70 -20.30 10.77
N TYR A 93 -4.23 -21.11 9.87
CA TYR A 93 -5.52 -20.81 9.23
C TYR A 93 -6.66 -20.74 10.24
N ARG A 94 -6.72 -21.63 11.22
CA ARG A 94 -7.73 -21.55 12.30
C ARG A 94 -7.62 -20.23 13.06
N ALA A 95 -6.42 -19.87 13.49
CA ALA A 95 -6.19 -18.66 14.26
C ALA A 95 -6.52 -17.39 13.45
N LEU A 96 -6.14 -17.35 12.16
CA LEU A 96 -6.46 -16.26 11.26
C LEU A 96 -7.97 -16.17 10.97
N GLN A 97 -8.64 -17.31 10.78
CA GLN A 97 -10.08 -17.36 10.55
C GLN A 97 -10.86 -16.90 11.79
N GLU A 98 -10.43 -17.29 12.98
CA GLU A 98 -11.03 -16.83 14.23
C GLU A 98 -10.89 -15.33 14.39
N LEU A 99 -9.69 -14.80 14.19
CA LEU A 99 -9.42 -13.36 14.21
C LEU A 99 -10.25 -12.60 13.17
N HIS A 100 -10.34 -13.15 11.95
CA HIS A 100 -11.16 -12.57 10.88
C HIS A 100 -12.63 -12.54 11.25
N ARG A 101 -13.18 -13.63 11.82
CA ARG A 101 -14.58 -13.71 12.28
C ARG A 101 -14.89 -12.75 13.42
N GLU A 102 -13.97 -12.62 14.38
CA GLU A 102 -14.15 -11.72 15.52
C GLU A 102 -14.10 -10.24 15.16
N ARG A 103 -13.27 -9.86 14.18
CA ARG A 103 -12.91 -8.47 13.89
C ARG A 103 -13.25 -8.01 12.47
N GLY A 104 -13.50 -8.93 11.55
CA GLY A 104 -13.53 -8.73 10.10
C GLY A 104 -14.76 -8.04 9.54
N THR A 105 -15.55 -7.29 10.31
CA THR A 105 -16.84 -6.80 9.78
C THR A 105 -16.88 -5.33 9.37
N SER A 106 -15.99 -4.46 9.87
CA SER A 106 -16.08 -3.03 9.51
C SER A 106 -14.75 -2.30 9.41
N HIS A 107 -13.75 -2.66 10.22
CA HIS A 107 -12.51 -1.87 10.31
C HIS A 107 -11.24 -2.72 10.27
N PHE A 108 -11.36 -4.04 10.13
CA PHE A 108 -10.23 -4.98 10.10
C PHE A 108 -10.46 -6.09 9.08
N ASN A 109 -9.42 -6.50 8.36
CA ASN A 109 -9.47 -7.64 7.46
C ASN A 109 -8.18 -8.45 7.49
N VAL A 110 -8.27 -9.73 7.13
CA VAL A 110 -7.13 -10.62 6.92
C VAL A 110 -7.01 -10.90 5.43
N LEU A 111 -5.84 -10.63 4.84
CA LEU A 111 -5.56 -10.78 3.42
C LEU A 111 -4.53 -11.89 3.23
N ALA A 112 -4.94 -13.01 2.65
CA ALA A 112 -4.09 -14.17 2.45
C ALA A 112 -3.50 -14.19 1.03
N PHE A 113 -2.17 -14.30 0.95
CA PHE A 113 -1.42 -14.38 -0.29
C PHE A 113 -0.66 -15.70 -0.36
N PRO A 114 -1.12 -16.69 -1.13
CA PRO A 114 -0.42 -17.95 -1.33
C PRO A 114 0.96 -17.73 -1.93
N CYS A 115 1.98 -18.41 -1.39
CA CYS A 115 3.36 -18.29 -1.84
C CYS A 115 4.07 -19.64 -1.87
N SER A 116 4.55 -20.06 -3.04
CA SER A 116 5.26 -21.35 -3.26
C SER A 116 6.78 -21.26 -3.09
N GLN A 117 7.34 -20.11 -2.71
CA GLN A 117 8.80 -19.94 -2.67
C GLN A 117 9.52 -20.63 -1.50
N TYR A 118 8.77 -21.26 -0.60
CA TYR A 118 9.30 -22.00 0.55
C TYR A 118 9.11 -23.53 0.42
N GLY A 119 9.19 -24.04 -0.79
CA GLY A 119 8.98 -25.44 -1.17
C GLY A 119 7.67 -25.63 -1.94
N ASP A 120 7.52 -26.78 -2.60
CA ASP A 120 6.41 -27.11 -3.54
C ASP A 120 5.06 -27.36 -2.85
N THR A 121 4.71 -26.53 -1.87
CA THR A 121 3.47 -26.69 -1.09
C THR A 121 2.26 -26.03 -1.73
N GLU A 122 2.47 -25.20 -2.76
CA GLU A 122 1.41 -24.54 -3.52
C GLU A 122 1.50 -24.91 -5.00
N SER A 123 1.38 -26.21 -5.30
CA SER A 123 1.52 -26.74 -6.67
C SER A 123 0.32 -26.42 -7.58
N GLY A 124 -0.86 -26.17 -6.99
CA GLY A 124 -2.08 -25.84 -7.74
C GLY A 124 -2.10 -24.44 -8.35
N THR A 125 -3.09 -24.22 -9.20
CA THR A 125 -3.47 -22.86 -9.64
C THR A 125 -4.03 -22.06 -8.47
N SER A 126 -4.02 -20.73 -8.57
CA SER A 126 -4.57 -19.86 -7.51
C SER A 126 -6.03 -20.18 -7.18
N ARG A 127 -6.81 -20.58 -8.17
CA ARG A 127 -8.22 -20.97 -8.00
C ARG A 127 -8.38 -22.30 -7.27
N GLU A 128 -7.52 -23.27 -7.56
CA GLU A 128 -7.51 -24.57 -6.86
C GLU A 128 -7.07 -24.39 -5.40
N ILE A 129 -6.07 -23.55 -5.15
CA ILE A 129 -5.62 -23.21 -3.79
C ILE A 129 -6.77 -22.55 -3.02
N GLU A 130 -7.42 -21.52 -3.58
CA GLU A 130 -8.56 -20.87 -2.95
C GLU A 130 -9.68 -21.88 -2.60
N ALA A 131 -10.02 -22.76 -3.55
CA ALA A 131 -11.05 -23.77 -3.36
C ALA A 131 -10.68 -24.78 -2.28
N PHE A 132 -9.42 -25.23 -2.27
CA PHE A 132 -8.90 -26.15 -1.27
C PHE A 132 -8.91 -25.53 0.13
N ASP A 133 -8.36 -24.34 0.28
CA ASP A 133 -8.27 -23.65 1.57
C ASP A 133 -9.67 -23.39 2.16
N LYS A 134 -10.62 -22.98 1.32
CA LYS A 134 -12.01 -22.76 1.73
C LYS A 134 -12.72 -24.05 2.11
N SER A 135 -12.52 -25.13 1.36
CA SER A 135 -13.21 -26.41 1.61
C SER A 135 -12.58 -27.20 2.74
N TYR A 136 -11.26 -27.23 2.84
CA TYR A 136 -10.53 -28.06 3.79
C TYR A 136 -10.33 -27.38 5.14
N TYR A 137 -9.90 -26.08 5.12
CA TYR A 137 -9.67 -25.33 6.36
C TYR A 137 -10.88 -24.49 6.79
N GLY A 138 -11.94 -24.42 5.98
CA GLY A 138 -13.17 -23.67 6.28
C GLY A 138 -12.96 -22.16 6.36
N VAL A 139 -11.94 -21.62 5.67
CA VAL A 139 -11.63 -20.18 5.74
C VAL A 139 -12.57 -19.37 4.87
N THR A 140 -12.97 -18.19 5.36
CA THR A 140 -13.81 -17.23 4.66
C THR A 140 -13.08 -15.92 4.33
N LEU A 141 -11.83 -15.80 4.81
CA LEU A 141 -10.98 -14.64 4.52
C LEU A 141 -10.64 -14.55 3.01
N PRO A 142 -10.39 -13.35 2.49
CA PRO A 142 -9.94 -13.14 1.11
C PRO A 142 -8.61 -13.84 0.82
N ILE A 143 -8.61 -14.71 -0.20
CA ILE A 143 -7.41 -15.38 -0.72
C ILE A 143 -7.13 -14.82 -2.11
N PHE A 144 -5.94 -14.28 -2.30
CA PHE A 144 -5.49 -13.69 -3.56
C PHE A 144 -4.80 -14.71 -4.46
N SER A 145 -4.38 -14.28 -5.64
CA SER A 145 -3.54 -15.08 -6.52
C SER A 145 -2.22 -15.45 -5.84
N LYS A 146 -1.70 -16.61 -6.21
CA LYS A 146 -0.36 -17.04 -5.81
C LYS A 146 0.69 -16.03 -6.27
N ILE A 147 1.56 -15.61 -5.36
CA ILE A 147 2.56 -14.57 -5.58
C ILE A 147 3.98 -15.07 -5.32
N LYS A 148 4.96 -14.32 -5.85
CA LYS A 148 6.35 -14.36 -5.40
C LYS A 148 6.58 -13.20 -4.43
N ILE A 149 7.32 -13.41 -3.37
CA ILE A 149 7.68 -12.39 -2.36
C ILE A 149 9.17 -12.08 -2.35
N MET A 150 9.97 -12.85 -3.10
CA MET A 150 11.42 -12.68 -3.24
C MET A 150 11.83 -12.63 -4.72
N GLY A 151 12.93 -11.91 -4.99
CA GLY A 151 13.53 -11.81 -6.32
C GLY A 151 12.94 -10.69 -7.18
N SER A 152 13.33 -10.65 -8.45
CA SER A 152 12.94 -9.60 -9.41
C SER A 152 11.44 -9.61 -9.72
N GLU A 153 10.79 -10.77 -9.61
CA GLU A 153 9.36 -10.96 -9.87
C GLU A 153 8.50 -10.90 -8.60
N ALA A 154 9.05 -10.39 -7.48
CA ALA A 154 8.28 -10.21 -6.26
C ALA A 154 7.08 -9.28 -6.52
N GLU A 155 5.93 -9.69 -5.98
CA GLU A 155 4.69 -8.90 -6.04
C GLU A 155 4.93 -7.48 -5.49
N PRO A 156 4.61 -6.42 -6.24
CA PRO A 156 4.93 -5.04 -5.82
C PRO A 156 4.40 -4.66 -4.45
N ALA A 157 3.19 -5.11 -4.08
CA ALA A 157 2.61 -4.88 -2.76
C ALA A 157 3.44 -5.56 -1.64
N PHE A 158 3.94 -6.79 -1.89
CA PHE A 158 4.81 -7.48 -0.94
C PHE A 158 6.23 -6.91 -0.90
N ARG A 159 6.75 -6.43 -2.02
CA ARG A 159 8.02 -5.69 -2.03
C ARG A 159 7.94 -4.46 -1.15
N PHE A 160 6.85 -3.68 -1.26
CA PHE A 160 6.61 -2.55 -0.36
C PHE A 160 6.64 -2.97 1.12
N ILE A 161 5.99 -4.09 1.47
CA ILE A 161 5.99 -4.62 2.85
C ILE A 161 7.41 -4.96 3.30
N THR A 162 8.15 -5.74 2.51
CA THR A 162 9.51 -6.20 2.86
C THR A 162 10.51 -5.05 2.95
N ASP A 163 10.37 -4.05 2.06
CA ASP A 163 11.19 -2.84 2.08
C ASP A 163 10.88 -1.98 3.32
N SER A 164 9.61 -1.85 3.69
CA SER A 164 9.17 -1.09 4.87
C SER A 164 9.76 -1.64 6.18
N ILE A 165 9.85 -2.96 6.31
CA ILE A 165 10.39 -3.61 7.50
C ILE A 165 11.88 -3.97 7.37
N GLN A 166 12.46 -3.77 6.18
CA GLN A 166 13.84 -4.15 5.81
C GLN A 166 14.16 -5.64 6.13
N ARG A 167 13.18 -6.50 5.91
CA ARG A 167 13.28 -7.94 6.13
C ARG A 167 12.46 -8.70 5.10
N ILE A 168 13.02 -9.83 4.65
CA ILE A 168 12.32 -10.78 3.80
C ILE A 168 11.84 -11.94 4.70
N PRO A 169 10.57 -12.34 4.63
CA PRO A 169 10.09 -13.54 5.30
C PRO A 169 10.97 -14.74 4.95
N LYS A 170 11.34 -15.53 5.95
CA LYS A 170 12.13 -16.76 5.74
C LYS A 170 11.26 -18.00 5.66
N TRP A 171 9.96 -17.85 5.89
CA TRP A 171 8.97 -18.91 5.93
C TRP A 171 7.57 -18.42 5.61
N THR A 172 6.61 -19.31 5.47
CA THR A 172 5.18 -19.00 5.33
C THR A 172 4.58 -18.49 6.65
N PHE A 173 3.39 -17.90 6.58
CA PHE A 173 2.63 -17.36 7.73
C PHE A 173 3.30 -16.23 8.52
N TRP A 174 4.18 -15.47 7.89
CA TRP A 174 4.52 -14.16 8.42
C TRP A 174 3.31 -13.24 8.27
N LYS A 175 3.04 -12.44 9.29
CA LYS A 175 1.86 -11.61 9.41
C LYS A 175 2.30 -10.16 9.52
N PHE A 176 1.69 -9.28 8.73
CA PHE A 176 2.06 -7.85 8.63
C PHE A 176 0.83 -7.02 8.88
N LEU A 177 0.84 -6.20 9.92
CA LEU A 177 -0.24 -5.30 10.27
C LEU A 177 -0.04 -3.98 9.54
N VAL A 178 -1.02 -3.62 8.73
CA VAL A 178 -1.04 -2.39 7.92
C VAL A 178 -2.08 -1.43 8.48
N SER A 179 -1.65 -0.19 8.74
CA SER A 179 -2.50 0.88 9.25
C SER A 179 -3.45 1.42 8.17
N PRO A 180 -4.44 2.26 8.53
CA PRO A 180 -5.32 2.93 7.56
C PRO A 180 -4.58 3.79 6.54
N GLU A 181 -3.43 4.31 6.92
CA GLU A 181 -2.56 5.11 6.05
C GLU A 181 -1.71 4.24 5.10
N GLY A 182 -1.93 2.91 5.12
CA GLY A 182 -1.21 1.96 4.28
C GLY A 182 0.23 1.70 4.71
N GLN A 183 0.60 2.01 5.96
CA GLN A 183 1.94 1.78 6.49
C GLN A 183 2.01 0.47 7.27
N VAL A 184 3.11 -0.28 7.12
CA VAL A 184 3.35 -1.49 7.91
C VAL A 184 3.78 -1.06 9.31
N VAL A 185 2.91 -1.27 10.30
CA VAL A 185 3.15 -0.84 11.69
C VAL A 185 3.78 -1.93 12.55
N ARG A 186 3.55 -3.20 12.21
CA ARG A 186 4.14 -4.34 12.92
C ARG A 186 4.14 -5.60 12.07
N PHE A 187 5.00 -6.55 12.42
CA PHE A 187 5.02 -7.88 11.84
C PHE A 187 5.30 -8.95 12.89
N TRP A 188 4.85 -10.17 12.60
CA TRP A 188 5.06 -11.36 13.44
C TRP A 188 5.49 -12.55 12.58
N LYS A 189 6.27 -13.42 13.18
CA LYS A 189 6.66 -14.69 12.58
C LYS A 189 5.56 -15.74 12.75
N PRO A 190 5.67 -16.90 12.05
CA PRO A 190 4.64 -17.94 12.09
C PRO A 190 4.29 -18.45 13.49
N GLU A 191 5.32 -18.60 14.32
CA GLU A 191 5.24 -19.16 15.66
C GLU A 191 4.73 -18.18 16.74
N GLU A 192 4.66 -16.89 16.43
CA GLU A 192 4.24 -15.89 17.40
C GLU A 192 2.72 -15.95 17.67
N PRO A 193 2.30 -15.78 18.95
CA PRO A 193 0.91 -15.94 19.37
C PRO A 193 -0.04 -14.99 18.65
N ILE A 194 -1.20 -15.50 18.22
CA ILE A 194 -2.26 -14.71 17.59
C ILE A 194 -2.84 -13.65 18.53
N ASP A 195 -2.75 -13.85 19.84
CA ASP A 195 -3.26 -12.92 20.84
C ASP A 195 -2.53 -11.58 20.85
N ASP A 196 -1.24 -11.57 20.53
CA ASP A 196 -0.48 -10.32 20.41
C ASP A 196 -0.95 -9.52 19.18
N ILE A 197 -1.25 -10.21 18.08
CA ILE A 197 -1.86 -9.60 16.89
C ILE A 197 -3.25 -9.06 17.22
N ARG A 198 -4.05 -9.84 17.94
CA ARG A 198 -5.41 -9.45 18.38
C ARG A 198 -5.38 -8.16 19.21
N LYS A 199 -4.44 -8.02 20.15
CA LYS A 199 -4.27 -6.80 20.96
C LYS A 199 -3.93 -5.59 20.11
N GLU A 200 -2.92 -5.70 19.24
CA GLU A 200 -2.47 -4.59 18.39
C GLU A 200 -3.54 -4.17 17.38
N ALA A 201 -4.16 -5.12 16.68
CA ALA A 201 -5.25 -4.85 15.74
C ALA A 201 -6.42 -4.16 16.44
N THR A 202 -6.79 -4.62 17.66
CA THR A 202 -7.85 -4.00 18.45
C THR A 202 -7.51 -2.57 18.84
N ALA A 203 -6.26 -2.31 19.24
CA ALA A 203 -5.81 -0.96 19.60
C ALA A 203 -5.90 0.00 18.40
N LEU A 204 -5.47 -0.43 17.21
CA LEU A 204 -5.56 0.37 15.99
C LEU A 204 -7.02 0.66 15.62
N VAL A 205 -7.88 -0.37 15.56
CA VAL A 205 -9.30 -0.20 15.24
C VAL A 205 -9.99 0.74 16.22
N ARG A 206 -9.71 0.59 17.53
CA ARG A 206 -10.26 1.48 18.56
C ARG A 206 -9.87 2.93 18.32
N ASN A 207 -8.60 3.19 18.01
CA ASN A 207 -8.10 4.54 17.75
C ASN A 207 -8.82 5.20 16.56
N ILE A 208 -9.07 4.43 15.49
CA ILE A 208 -9.83 4.89 14.32
C ILE A 208 -11.25 5.30 14.71
N ILE A 209 -11.94 4.43 15.45
CA ILE A 209 -13.33 4.70 15.89
C ILE A 209 -13.38 5.94 16.76
N LEU A 210 -12.42 6.11 17.68
CA LEU A 210 -12.36 7.30 18.55
C LEU A 210 -12.09 8.57 17.75
N LYS A 211 -11.15 8.51 16.78
CA LYS A 211 -10.85 9.66 15.92
C LYS A 211 -12.07 10.09 15.10
N LYS A 212 -12.76 9.15 14.47
CA LYS A 212 -14.00 9.45 13.71
C LYS A 212 -15.10 10.07 14.56
N ARG A 213 -15.22 9.68 15.85
CA ARG A 213 -16.20 10.28 16.77
C ARG A 213 -15.85 11.71 17.17
N GLN A 214 -14.60 12.11 17.08
CA GLN A 214 -14.15 13.48 17.38
C GLN A 214 -14.30 14.42 16.19
N GLU A 215 -14.42 13.87 14.98
CA GLU A 215 -14.58 14.63 13.74
C GLU A 215 -16.05 14.87 13.36
N LEU A 216 -17.00 14.28 14.10
CA LEU A 216 -18.46 14.44 13.96
C LEU A 216 -19.01 15.47 14.97
#